data_d25f67e18cc9313bbb438a91c1367890
#
_entry.id   d25f67e18cc9313bbb438a91c1367890
#
_cell.length_a   1.000
_cell.length_b   1.000
_cell.length_c   1.000
_cell.angle_alpha   90.00
_cell.angle_beta   90.00
_cell.angle_gamma   90.00
#
_symmetry.space_group_name_H-M   'P 1'
#
loop_
_entity.id
_entity.type
_entity.pdbx_description
1 polymer ?
#
loop_
_entity_poly.entity_id
_entity_poly.type
_entity_poly.pdbx_seq_one_letter_code
_entity_poly.pdbx_strand_id
1 'polypeptide(L)'
;MCTVLVAIRDATEEKEREIAQDRNLRNALAAAEHANRAKTVFLNNMSHDIRTPMNAVIGFTALATTHIDNKELVLDYLKKIHISGQHLLSLINDVLDMSRIENGSVRIEYTVVHLPDILHDLNTIIQESVHSKQQELYIDTQDVLHEDIITDKLRLTQVLLNISSNAVKFTPVGGTVNIRVSEKPCRRDGCTTVVFSVKDNGIGMSPEFREQVFDSFTREHTVTENGIGGTGLGMAITKNIVDMLGGTIQVESEVGRGTEFTVMLECEISGTTVKEEPDSEQREPLKNEKQKIRAEIQRRYEGKKVLLVEDNELNREIATAIMEEIGLDVDCVEDGTDAVNIMSSAEGRKYDLIFMDIQMPKMDGYTATREIRTLNDPKCANIPIIAMTANAFEEDRKKAIKAGMNAHIAKPISADIILENLERMR
;
A
#
# COMPACT_ATOMS: atom_id res chain seq x y z
N MET A 1 -29.62 -43.07 -52.71
CA MET A 1 -29.78 -43.16 -51.26
C MET A 1 -28.61 -42.53 -50.49
N CYS A 2 -27.31 -42.78 -50.80
CA CYS A 2 -26.18 -42.18 -50.16
C CYS A 2 -26.12 -40.64 -50.16
N THR A 3 -26.46 -39.99 -51.27
CA THR A 3 -26.39 -38.52 -51.43
C THR A 3 -27.34 -37.75 -50.48
N VAL A 4 -28.54 -38.33 -50.28
CA VAL A 4 -29.56 -37.74 -49.39
C VAL A 4 -29.18 -37.85 -47.93
N LEU A 5 -28.56 -38.96 -47.53
CA LEU A 5 -28.06 -39.17 -46.14
C LEU A 5 -26.88 -38.22 -45.80
N VAL A 6 -26.00 -37.96 -46.77
CA VAL A 6 -24.89 -37.00 -46.59
C VAL A 6 -25.46 -35.56 -46.45
N ALA A 7 -26.40 -35.15 -47.30
CA ALA A 7 -27.02 -33.82 -47.21
C ALA A 7 -27.80 -33.60 -45.89
N ILE A 8 -28.47 -34.62 -45.37
CA ILE A 8 -29.16 -34.54 -44.06
C ILE A 8 -28.14 -34.41 -42.93
N ARG A 9 -27.06 -35.14 -43.02
CA ARG A 9 -25.97 -35.09 -41.98
C ARG A 9 -25.30 -33.72 -41.98
N ASP A 10 -24.97 -33.16 -43.15
CA ASP A 10 -24.35 -31.83 -43.25
C ASP A 10 -25.30 -30.74 -42.72
N ALA A 11 -26.60 -30.81 -43.02
CA ALA A 11 -27.62 -29.87 -42.54
C ALA A 11 -27.81 -29.97 -40.99
N THR A 12 -27.66 -31.17 -40.44
CA THR A 12 -27.76 -31.39 -38.99
C THR A 12 -26.52 -30.82 -38.26
N GLU A 13 -25.31 -31.08 -38.79
CA GLU A 13 -24.08 -30.55 -38.27
C GLU A 13 -24.02 -29.00 -38.37
N GLU A 14 -24.53 -28.42 -39.44
CA GLU A 14 -24.61 -26.96 -39.60
C GLU A 14 -25.56 -26.34 -38.57
N LYS A 15 -26.71 -26.96 -38.35
CA LYS A 15 -27.69 -26.51 -37.36
C LYS A 15 -27.21 -26.67 -35.93
N GLU A 16 -26.45 -27.72 -35.60
CA GLU A 16 -25.83 -27.91 -34.30
C GLU A 16 -24.73 -26.84 -34.04
N ARG A 17 -23.95 -26.49 -35.07
CA ARG A 17 -22.98 -25.39 -35.00
C ARG A 17 -23.65 -24.03 -34.76
N GLU A 18 -24.76 -23.75 -35.48
CA GLU A 18 -25.52 -22.52 -35.30
C GLU A 18 -26.10 -22.40 -33.89
N ILE A 19 -26.66 -23.48 -33.33
CA ILE A 19 -27.21 -23.54 -31.99
C ILE A 19 -26.08 -23.36 -30.95
N ALA A 20 -24.91 -23.99 -31.15
CA ALA A 20 -23.77 -23.84 -30.28
C ALA A 20 -23.21 -22.40 -30.31
N GLN A 21 -23.21 -21.79 -31.49
CA GLN A 21 -22.74 -20.41 -31.67
C GLN A 21 -23.69 -19.39 -31.02
N ASP A 22 -25.01 -19.58 -31.18
CA ASP A 22 -26.05 -18.74 -30.53
C ASP A 22 -25.94 -18.86 -28.98
N ARG A 23 -25.77 -20.10 -28.49
CA ARG A 23 -25.58 -20.34 -27.05
C ARG A 23 -24.32 -19.65 -26.50
N ASN A 24 -23.21 -19.73 -27.22
CA ASN A 24 -21.96 -19.07 -26.84
C ASN A 24 -22.10 -17.54 -26.86
N LEU A 25 -22.79 -16.99 -27.87
CA LEU A 25 -23.06 -15.57 -27.99
C LEU A 25 -23.95 -15.07 -26.84
N ARG A 26 -25.00 -15.81 -26.49
CA ARG A 26 -25.87 -15.48 -25.34
C ARG A 26 -25.12 -15.54 -24.03
N ASN A 27 -24.27 -16.53 -23.83
CA ASN A 27 -23.45 -16.63 -22.64
C ASN A 27 -22.43 -15.48 -22.54
N ALA A 28 -21.79 -15.12 -23.66
CA ALA A 28 -20.88 -13.98 -23.72
C ALA A 28 -21.59 -12.64 -23.46
N LEU A 29 -22.78 -12.45 -24.01
CA LEU A 29 -23.62 -11.27 -23.79
C LEU A 29 -24.04 -11.16 -22.32
N ALA A 30 -24.52 -12.25 -21.72
CA ALA A 30 -24.91 -12.29 -20.32
C ALA A 30 -23.72 -11.99 -19.39
N ALA A 31 -22.54 -12.55 -19.68
CA ALA A 31 -21.31 -12.25 -18.94
C ALA A 31 -20.91 -10.77 -19.07
N ALA A 32 -20.98 -10.19 -20.27
CA ALA A 32 -20.68 -8.78 -20.50
C ALA A 32 -21.68 -7.84 -19.80
N GLU A 33 -22.97 -8.17 -19.83
CA GLU A 33 -24.00 -7.42 -19.10
C GLU A 33 -23.80 -7.49 -17.60
N HIS A 34 -23.44 -8.66 -17.06
CA HIS A 34 -23.15 -8.83 -15.64
C HIS A 34 -21.93 -8.00 -15.23
N ALA A 35 -20.84 -8.05 -16.00
CA ALA A 35 -19.65 -7.23 -15.77
C ALA A 35 -19.96 -5.71 -15.82
N ASN A 36 -20.78 -5.27 -16.77
CA ASN A 36 -21.16 -3.86 -16.90
C ASN A 36 -22.05 -3.38 -15.74
N ARG A 37 -22.96 -4.22 -15.26
CA ARG A 37 -23.76 -3.93 -14.05
C ARG A 37 -22.88 -3.84 -12.82
N ALA A 38 -21.97 -4.78 -12.63
CA ALA A 38 -21.00 -4.74 -11.53
C ALA A 38 -20.16 -3.45 -11.54
N LYS A 39 -19.68 -3.05 -12.72
CA LYS A 39 -18.95 -1.78 -12.91
C LYS A 39 -19.80 -0.55 -12.55
N THR A 40 -21.09 -0.54 -12.91
CA THR A 40 -22.00 0.58 -12.59
C THR A 40 -22.27 0.67 -11.08
N VAL A 41 -22.54 -0.46 -10.45
CA VAL A 41 -22.70 -0.54 -8.98
C VAL A 41 -21.44 -0.08 -8.27
N PHE A 42 -20.27 -0.49 -8.77
CA PHE A 42 -18.97 -0.04 -8.28
C PHE A 42 -18.83 1.49 -8.29
N LEU A 43 -19.03 2.12 -9.45
CA LEU A 43 -18.89 3.57 -9.57
C LEU A 43 -19.82 4.34 -8.63
N ASN A 44 -21.05 3.83 -8.44
CA ASN A 44 -22.01 4.42 -7.53
C ASN A 44 -21.56 4.27 -6.06
N ASN A 45 -21.11 3.08 -5.66
CA ASN A 45 -20.63 2.81 -4.31
C ASN A 45 -19.36 3.62 -4.01
N MET A 46 -18.40 3.67 -4.94
CA MET A 46 -17.18 4.48 -4.81
C MET A 46 -17.49 5.97 -4.65
N SER A 47 -18.45 6.49 -5.46
CA SER A 47 -18.87 7.89 -5.31
C SER A 47 -19.41 8.19 -3.92
N HIS A 48 -20.20 7.27 -3.34
CA HIS A 48 -20.71 7.39 -1.98
C HIS A 48 -19.58 7.31 -0.94
N ASP A 49 -18.69 6.33 -1.08
CA ASP A 49 -17.62 6.05 -0.11
C ASP A 49 -16.54 7.12 -0.10
N ILE A 50 -16.28 7.76 -1.24
CA ILE A 50 -15.40 8.94 -1.35
C ILE A 50 -16.09 10.18 -0.76
N ARG A 51 -17.39 10.35 -1.00
CA ARG A 51 -18.14 11.54 -0.54
C ARG A 51 -18.25 11.60 0.99
N THR A 52 -18.40 10.47 1.66
CA THR A 52 -18.57 10.40 3.12
C THR A 52 -17.36 10.97 3.88
N PRO A 53 -16.13 10.50 3.70
CA PRO A 53 -14.95 11.06 4.35
C PRO A 53 -14.66 12.48 3.88
N MET A 54 -14.90 12.82 2.61
CA MET A 54 -14.74 14.18 2.10
C MET A 54 -15.68 15.17 2.81
N ASN A 55 -16.96 14.82 2.98
CA ASN A 55 -17.93 15.64 3.72
C ASN A 55 -17.55 15.74 5.21
N ALA A 56 -16.96 14.69 5.80
CA ALA A 56 -16.47 14.74 7.16
C ALA A 56 -15.28 15.71 7.30
N VAL A 57 -14.33 15.70 6.37
CA VAL A 57 -13.22 16.68 6.33
C VAL A 57 -13.77 18.09 6.24
N ILE A 58 -14.64 18.37 5.27
CA ILE A 58 -15.24 19.72 5.08
C ILE A 58 -16.03 20.14 6.32
N GLY A 59 -16.88 19.27 6.86
CA GLY A 59 -17.73 19.57 8.00
C GLY A 59 -16.96 19.84 9.28
N PHE A 60 -15.97 18.98 9.60
CA PHE A 60 -15.13 19.18 10.80
C PHE A 60 -14.19 20.39 10.65
N THR A 61 -13.75 20.73 9.44
CA THR A 61 -13.00 21.97 9.20
C THR A 61 -13.85 23.21 9.49
N ALA A 62 -15.10 23.26 9.02
CA ALA A 62 -16.03 24.33 9.32
C ALA A 62 -16.33 24.44 10.83
N LEU A 63 -16.53 23.30 11.52
CA LEU A 63 -16.73 23.27 12.95
C LEU A 63 -15.50 23.71 13.75
N ALA A 64 -14.30 23.32 13.33
CA ALA A 64 -13.03 23.75 13.94
C ALA A 64 -12.86 25.28 13.83
N THR A 65 -13.18 25.83 12.67
CA THR A 65 -13.14 27.30 12.44
C THR A 65 -14.15 28.05 13.31
N THR A 66 -15.36 27.49 13.49
CA THR A 66 -16.42 28.11 14.33
C THR A 66 -16.08 28.06 15.82
N HIS A 67 -15.35 27.04 16.27
CA HIS A 67 -15.01 26.81 17.67
C HIS A 67 -13.53 27.07 17.99
N ILE A 68 -12.88 27.98 17.27
CA ILE A 68 -11.43 28.21 17.32
C ILE A 68 -10.92 28.51 18.73
N ASP A 69 -11.73 29.13 19.55
CA ASP A 69 -11.39 29.46 20.94
C ASP A 69 -11.45 28.25 21.91
N ASN A 70 -12.01 27.12 21.49
CA ASN A 70 -12.08 25.90 22.28
C ASN A 70 -11.04 24.88 21.79
N LYS A 71 -9.86 24.92 22.40
CA LYS A 71 -8.72 24.09 21.99
C LYS A 71 -9.02 22.59 22.00
N GLU A 72 -9.78 22.09 22.99
CA GLU A 72 -10.11 20.65 23.10
C GLU A 72 -11.01 20.19 21.94
N LEU A 73 -12.05 20.98 21.62
CA LEU A 73 -12.94 20.70 20.49
C LEU A 73 -12.19 20.79 19.15
N VAL A 74 -11.34 21.80 18.98
CA VAL A 74 -10.53 21.94 17.76
C VAL A 74 -9.61 20.75 17.58
N LEU A 75 -8.93 20.28 18.63
CA LEU A 75 -8.08 19.10 18.57
C LEU A 75 -8.85 17.82 18.23
N ASP A 76 -10.07 17.66 18.75
CA ASP A 76 -10.95 16.53 18.41
C ASP A 76 -11.38 16.59 16.93
N TYR A 77 -11.76 17.76 16.44
CA TYR A 77 -12.11 17.93 15.02
C TYR A 77 -10.92 17.68 14.08
N LEU A 78 -9.73 18.15 14.42
CA LEU A 78 -8.52 17.90 13.63
C LEU A 78 -8.17 16.41 13.58
N LYS A 79 -8.32 15.67 14.69
CA LYS A 79 -8.17 14.21 14.69
C LYS A 79 -9.17 13.53 13.75
N LYS A 80 -10.44 13.97 13.76
CA LYS A 80 -11.48 13.43 12.88
C LYS A 80 -11.21 13.75 11.40
N ILE A 81 -10.70 14.95 11.11
CA ILE A 81 -10.24 15.34 9.76
C ILE A 81 -9.12 14.41 9.31
N HIS A 82 -8.10 14.21 10.16
CA HIS A 82 -6.96 13.36 9.84
C HIS A 82 -7.40 11.91 9.55
N ILE A 83 -8.22 11.30 10.40
CA ILE A 83 -8.77 9.95 10.21
C ILE A 83 -9.56 9.86 8.91
N SER A 84 -10.40 10.86 8.63
CA SER A 84 -11.20 10.88 7.39
C SER A 84 -10.34 11.04 6.14
N GLY A 85 -9.27 11.85 6.21
CA GLY A 85 -8.29 12.01 5.14
C GLY A 85 -7.50 10.73 4.85
N GLN A 86 -7.05 10.04 5.90
CA GLN A 86 -6.37 8.73 5.77
C GLN A 86 -7.30 7.68 5.15
N HIS A 87 -8.57 7.66 5.56
CA HIS A 87 -9.54 6.74 4.98
C HIS A 87 -9.77 7.03 3.49
N LEU A 88 -9.89 8.30 3.11
CA LEU A 88 -10.02 8.71 1.71
C LEU A 88 -8.80 8.30 0.87
N LEU A 89 -7.59 8.48 1.40
CA LEU A 89 -6.36 8.08 0.73
C LEU A 89 -6.29 6.55 0.52
N SER A 90 -6.69 5.77 1.53
CA SER A 90 -6.78 4.31 1.40
C SER A 90 -7.75 3.89 0.29
N LEU A 91 -8.94 4.52 0.21
CA LEU A 91 -9.93 4.26 -0.84
C LEU A 91 -9.37 4.54 -2.25
N ILE A 92 -8.66 5.65 -2.41
CA ILE A 92 -8.05 6.02 -3.69
C ILE A 92 -6.98 4.99 -4.09
N ASN A 93 -6.13 4.59 -3.15
CA ASN A 93 -5.09 3.60 -3.40
C ASN A 93 -5.68 2.22 -3.78
N ASP A 94 -6.74 1.77 -3.10
CA ASP A 94 -7.44 0.53 -3.44
C ASP A 94 -7.97 0.55 -4.89
N VAL A 95 -8.55 1.68 -5.33
CA VAL A 95 -9.05 1.85 -6.71
C VAL A 95 -7.91 1.84 -7.72
N LEU A 96 -6.80 2.52 -7.42
CA LEU A 96 -5.63 2.56 -8.29
C LEU A 96 -4.98 1.17 -8.40
N ASP A 97 -4.85 0.44 -7.28
CA ASP A 97 -4.32 -0.92 -7.29
C ASP A 97 -5.21 -1.86 -8.10
N MET A 98 -6.53 -1.81 -7.91
CA MET A 98 -7.48 -2.61 -8.69
C MET A 98 -7.37 -2.32 -10.19
N SER A 99 -7.32 -1.02 -10.57
CA SER A 99 -7.16 -0.62 -11.97
C SER A 99 -5.86 -1.13 -12.58
N ARG A 100 -4.75 -1.13 -11.85
CA ARG A 100 -3.46 -1.65 -12.31
C ARG A 100 -3.47 -3.17 -12.46
N ILE A 101 -4.12 -3.88 -11.54
CA ILE A 101 -4.29 -5.32 -11.58
C ILE A 101 -5.12 -5.71 -12.82
N GLU A 102 -6.27 -5.08 -13.04
CA GLU A 102 -7.14 -5.35 -14.20
C GLU A 102 -6.43 -5.09 -15.54
N ASN A 103 -5.58 -4.07 -15.61
CA ASN A 103 -4.82 -3.74 -16.81
C ASN A 103 -3.53 -4.58 -16.98
N GLY A 104 -3.25 -5.53 -16.06
CA GLY A 104 -2.04 -6.36 -16.11
C GLY A 104 -0.74 -5.57 -15.98
N SER A 105 -0.79 -4.36 -15.42
CA SER A 105 0.37 -3.47 -15.31
C SER A 105 1.17 -3.66 -14.02
N VAL A 106 0.71 -4.50 -13.11
CA VAL A 106 1.44 -4.86 -11.89
C VAL A 106 2.53 -5.86 -12.23
N ARG A 107 3.77 -5.53 -11.87
CA ARG A 107 4.91 -6.45 -11.96
C ARG A 107 5.28 -6.91 -10.57
N ILE A 108 5.56 -8.21 -10.43
CA ILE A 108 6.08 -8.79 -9.19
C ILE A 108 7.60 -8.61 -9.16
N GLU A 109 8.11 -8.04 -8.07
CA GLU A 109 9.54 -7.85 -7.85
C GLU A 109 10.05 -8.85 -6.81
N TYR A 110 10.65 -9.93 -7.28
CA TYR A 110 11.22 -10.96 -6.40
C TYR A 110 12.52 -10.46 -5.77
N THR A 111 12.52 -10.35 -4.44
CA THR A 111 13.68 -9.98 -3.61
C THR A 111 13.84 -10.96 -2.46
N VAL A 112 15.03 -11.00 -1.86
CA VAL A 112 15.22 -11.74 -0.61
C VAL A 112 14.47 -11.00 0.50
N VAL A 113 13.59 -11.71 1.20
CA VAL A 113 12.72 -11.19 2.24
C VAL A 113 12.91 -11.98 3.51
N HIS A 114 13.23 -11.30 4.59
CA HIS A 114 13.33 -11.87 5.93
C HIS A 114 11.94 -11.89 6.59
N LEU A 115 11.38 -13.07 6.84
CA LEU A 115 10.01 -13.24 7.35
C LEU A 115 9.79 -12.56 8.73
N PRO A 116 10.74 -12.65 9.68
CA PRO A 116 10.64 -11.95 10.96
C PRO A 116 10.43 -10.43 10.80
N ASP A 117 11.10 -9.79 9.83
CA ASP A 117 10.95 -8.34 9.59
C ASP A 117 9.52 -7.99 9.16
N ILE A 118 8.93 -8.81 8.27
CA ILE A 118 7.53 -8.60 7.85
C ILE A 118 6.58 -8.73 9.04
N LEU A 119 6.77 -9.73 9.89
CA LEU A 119 5.91 -9.95 11.06
C LEU A 119 6.08 -8.85 12.10
N HIS A 120 7.29 -8.33 12.27
CA HIS A 120 7.56 -7.18 13.14
C HIS A 120 6.86 -5.91 12.62
N ASP A 121 7.00 -5.62 11.32
CA ASP A 121 6.33 -4.48 10.67
C ASP A 121 4.81 -4.61 10.80
N LEU A 122 4.26 -5.80 10.53
CA LEU A 122 2.84 -6.10 10.66
C LEU A 122 2.34 -5.86 12.10
N ASN A 123 3.05 -6.42 13.10
CA ASN A 123 2.71 -6.23 14.52
C ASN A 123 2.69 -4.75 14.88
N THR A 124 3.71 -4.01 14.48
CA THR A 124 3.81 -2.57 14.77
C THR A 124 2.63 -1.78 14.24
N ILE A 125 2.16 -2.10 13.02
CA ILE A 125 1.05 -1.38 12.36
C ILE A 125 -0.29 -1.70 13.03
N ILE A 126 -0.56 -2.97 13.37
CA ILE A 126 -1.88 -3.37 13.87
C ILE A 126 -2.03 -3.20 15.39
N GLN A 127 -0.93 -3.07 16.14
CA GLN A 127 -0.91 -3.06 17.60
C GLN A 127 -1.75 -1.94 18.21
N GLU A 128 -1.74 -0.73 17.61
CA GLU A 128 -2.55 0.39 18.09
C GLU A 128 -4.06 0.07 18.03
N SER A 129 -4.49 -0.54 16.93
CA SER A 129 -5.89 -0.95 16.74
C SER A 129 -6.29 -2.08 17.69
N VAL A 130 -5.41 -3.04 17.92
CA VAL A 130 -5.58 -4.14 18.89
C VAL A 130 -5.73 -3.58 20.31
N HIS A 131 -4.83 -2.67 20.72
CA HIS A 131 -4.91 -2.04 22.03
C HIS A 131 -6.18 -1.20 22.23
N SER A 132 -6.58 -0.42 21.21
CA SER A 132 -7.79 0.42 21.29
C SER A 132 -9.07 -0.40 21.51
N LYS A 133 -9.08 -1.65 21.02
CA LYS A 133 -10.18 -2.61 21.19
C LYS A 133 -9.94 -3.60 22.34
N GLN A 134 -8.87 -3.47 23.12
CA GLN A 134 -8.51 -4.40 24.19
C GLN A 134 -8.51 -5.87 23.74
N GLN A 135 -8.09 -6.11 22.49
CA GLN A 135 -7.99 -7.46 21.91
C GLN A 135 -6.67 -8.12 22.27
N GLU A 136 -6.63 -9.43 22.21
CA GLU A 136 -5.39 -10.21 22.35
C GLU A 136 -4.86 -10.59 20.97
N LEU A 137 -3.58 -10.27 20.73
CA LEU A 137 -2.88 -10.61 19.48
C LEU A 137 -1.78 -11.61 19.78
N TYR A 138 -1.80 -12.74 19.07
CA TYR A 138 -0.75 -13.76 19.11
C TYR A 138 -0.11 -13.88 17.73
N ILE A 139 1.22 -13.84 17.68
CA ILE A 139 2.00 -14.09 16.47
C ILE A 139 2.91 -15.28 16.74
N ASP A 140 2.72 -16.35 15.98
CA ASP A 140 3.39 -17.63 16.15
C ASP A 140 4.13 -18.02 14.87
N THR A 141 5.44 -18.31 15.01
CA THR A 141 6.34 -18.70 13.91
C THR A 141 6.88 -20.12 14.10
N GLN A 142 6.09 -21.01 14.72
CA GLN A 142 6.51 -22.41 14.90
C GLN A 142 6.66 -23.11 13.55
N ASP A 143 7.72 -23.93 13.44
CA ASP A 143 8.02 -24.75 12.27
C ASP A 143 8.45 -23.97 11.01
N VAL A 144 9.03 -22.78 11.16
CA VAL A 144 9.72 -22.06 10.07
C VAL A 144 11.22 -22.42 10.12
N LEU A 145 11.69 -23.11 9.08
CA LEU A 145 13.10 -23.52 8.95
C LEU A 145 13.92 -22.52 8.12
N HIS A 146 13.25 -21.79 7.23
CA HIS A 146 13.88 -20.83 6.33
C HIS A 146 13.25 -19.44 6.52
N GLU A 147 13.97 -18.56 7.21
CA GLU A 147 13.52 -17.20 7.48
C GLU A 147 13.68 -16.29 6.26
N ASP A 148 14.62 -16.62 5.35
CA ASP A 148 14.91 -15.86 4.14
C ASP A 148 14.30 -16.55 2.91
N ILE A 149 13.26 -15.93 2.35
CA ILE A 149 12.55 -16.39 1.15
C ILE A 149 12.66 -15.38 0.02
N ILE A 150 12.52 -15.85 -1.21
CA ILE A 150 12.48 -14.96 -2.39
C ILE A 150 11.03 -14.72 -2.77
N THR A 151 10.56 -13.48 -2.56
CA THR A 151 9.19 -13.04 -2.86
C THR A 151 9.14 -11.51 -3.03
N ASP A 152 7.97 -10.96 -3.33
CA ASP A 152 7.74 -9.51 -3.33
C ASP A 152 7.33 -9.04 -1.93
N LYS A 153 8.27 -8.36 -1.22
CA LYS A 153 8.05 -7.85 0.14
C LYS A 153 6.82 -6.96 0.23
N LEU A 154 6.67 -6.00 -0.71
CA LEU A 154 5.57 -5.02 -0.68
C LEU A 154 4.22 -5.71 -0.83
N ARG A 155 4.11 -6.62 -1.80
CA ARG A 155 2.87 -7.33 -2.08
C ARG A 155 2.51 -8.33 -0.98
N LEU A 156 3.50 -9.05 -0.44
CA LEU A 156 3.27 -9.94 0.70
C LEU A 156 2.80 -9.15 1.93
N THR A 157 3.45 -8.04 2.26
CA THR A 157 3.03 -7.17 3.36
C THR A 157 1.60 -6.64 3.15
N GLN A 158 1.25 -6.23 1.92
CA GLN A 158 -0.10 -5.78 1.58
C GLN A 158 -1.16 -6.86 1.81
N VAL A 159 -0.89 -8.11 1.40
CA VAL A 159 -1.77 -9.27 1.65
C VAL A 159 -1.99 -9.47 3.14
N LEU A 160 -0.91 -9.54 3.92
CA LEU A 160 -0.97 -9.79 5.37
C LEU A 160 -1.65 -8.65 6.12
N LEU A 161 -1.39 -7.39 5.76
CA LEU A 161 -2.06 -6.22 6.34
C LEU A 161 -3.56 -6.23 6.07
N ASN A 162 -3.99 -6.52 4.83
CA ASN A 162 -5.40 -6.57 4.49
C ASN A 162 -6.16 -7.64 5.29
N ILE A 163 -5.58 -8.83 5.42
CA ILE A 163 -6.21 -9.92 6.17
C ILE A 163 -6.22 -9.60 7.67
N SER A 164 -5.08 -9.18 8.22
CA SER A 164 -4.94 -8.92 9.66
C SER A 164 -5.76 -7.71 10.13
N SER A 165 -5.82 -6.65 9.33
CA SER A 165 -6.66 -5.49 9.64
C SER A 165 -8.16 -5.83 9.61
N ASN A 166 -8.58 -6.71 8.70
CA ASN A 166 -9.94 -7.25 8.70
C ASN A 166 -10.21 -8.10 9.95
N ALA A 167 -9.30 -8.98 10.34
CA ALA A 167 -9.41 -9.77 11.57
C ALA A 167 -9.61 -8.84 12.80
N VAL A 168 -8.73 -7.85 12.99
CA VAL A 168 -8.85 -6.85 14.08
C VAL A 168 -10.15 -6.07 13.99
N LYS A 169 -10.56 -5.68 12.79
CA LYS A 169 -11.77 -4.89 12.54
C LYS A 169 -13.04 -5.62 12.93
N PHE A 170 -13.18 -6.88 12.54
CA PHE A 170 -14.39 -7.69 12.74
C PHE A 170 -14.40 -8.50 14.04
N THR A 171 -13.32 -8.48 14.79
CA THR A 171 -13.25 -9.02 16.15
C THR A 171 -13.82 -7.99 17.15
N PRO A 172 -14.71 -8.39 18.07
CA PRO A 172 -15.25 -7.52 19.11
C PRO A 172 -14.16 -7.12 20.13
N VAL A 173 -14.50 -6.15 20.97
CA VAL A 173 -13.66 -5.74 22.10
C VAL A 173 -13.40 -6.95 23.02
N GLY A 174 -12.14 -7.15 23.41
CA GLY A 174 -11.71 -8.29 24.24
C GLY A 174 -11.59 -9.62 23.49
N GLY A 175 -11.76 -9.62 22.16
CA GLY A 175 -11.57 -10.83 21.35
C GLY A 175 -10.10 -11.12 21.03
N THR A 176 -9.87 -12.18 20.27
CA THR A 176 -8.52 -12.72 20.00
C THR A 176 -8.26 -12.80 18.50
N VAL A 177 -7.08 -12.37 18.09
CA VAL A 177 -6.53 -12.55 16.72
C VAL A 177 -5.23 -13.35 16.81
N ASN A 178 -5.12 -14.41 16.01
CA ASN A 178 -3.95 -15.27 15.98
C ASN A 178 -3.37 -15.30 14.55
N ILE A 179 -2.11 -14.90 14.40
CA ILE A 179 -1.36 -14.94 13.16
C ILE A 179 -0.31 -16.03 13.29
N ARG A 180 -0.37 -17.03 12.43
CA ARG A 180 0.60 -18.13 12.41
C ARG A 180 1.31 -18.21 11.08
N VAL A 181 2.62 -18.36 11.13
CA VAL A 181 3.45 -18.69 9.97
C VAL A 181 4.05 -20.06 10.18
N SER A 182 3.91 -20.90 9.19
CA SER A 182 4.48 -22.26 9.19
C SER A 182 5.00 -22.60 7.81
N GLU A 183 5.85 -23.62 7.75
CA GLU A 183 6.49 -24.06 6.51
C GLU A 183 6.06 -25.50 6.19
N LYS A 184 5.82 -25.78 4.91
CA LYS A 184 5.54 -27.12 4.40
C LYS A 184 6.52 -27.48 3.30
N PRO A 185 6.87 -28.75 3.15
CA PRO A 185 7.74 -29.20 2.07
C PRO A 185 7.16 -28.84 0.70
N CYS A 186 7.98 -28.26 -0.17
CA CYS A 186 7.67 -28.05 -1.58
C CYS A 186 8.07 -29.26 -2.42
N ARG A 187 7.43 -29.42 -3.60
CA ARG A 187 7.77 -30.53 -4.53
C ARG A 187 9.04 -30.28 -5.34
N ARG A 188 9.55 -29.04 -5.37
CA ARG A 188 10.75 -28.64 -6.08
C ARG A 188 11.91 -28.50 -5.13
N ASP A 189 13.12 -28.92 -5.54
CA ASP A 189 14.33 -28.70 -4.77
C ASP A 189 14.66 -27.19 -4.70
N GLY A 190 15.09 -26.72 -3.53
CA GLY A 190 15.43 -25.30 -3.31
C GLY A 190 14.22 -24.37 -3.12
N CYS A 191 13.05 -24.94 -2.86
CA CYS A 191 11.81 -24.21 -2.63
C CYS A 191 11.10 -24.73 -1.37
N THR A 192 10.35 -23.85 -0.74
CA THR A 192 9.49 -24.16 0.40
C THR A 192 8.09 -23.59 0.18
N THR A 193 7.09 -24.16 0.84
CA THR A 193 5.73 -23.60 0.87
C THR A 193 5.52 -22.91 2.21
N VAL A 194 5.49 -21.58 2.20
CA VAL A 194 5.18 -20.79 3.39
C VAL A 194 3.67 -20.63 3.51
N VAL A 195 3.14 -20.92 4.70
CA VAL A 195 1.72 -20.88 5.03
C VAL A 195 1.49 -19.79 6.08
N PHE A 196 0.72 -18.79 5.72
CA PHE A 196 0.26 -17.76 6.64
C PHE A 196 -1.19 -18.02 6.99
N SER A 197 -1.50 -18.21 8.28
CA SER A 197 -2.87 -18.32 8.78
C SER A 197 -3.16 -17.13 9.69
N VAL A 198 -4.28 -16.47 9.43
CA VAL A 198 -4.81 -15.39 10.29
C VAL A 198 -6.19 -15.83 10.75
N LYS A 199 -6.32 -16.08 12.04
CA LYS A 199 -7.53 -16.58 12.68
C LYS A 199 -8.04 -15.58 13.71
N ASP A 200 -9.32 -15.26 13.65
CA ASP A 200 -10.03 -14.44 14.62
C ASP A 200 -11.21 -15.19 15.24
N ASN A 201 -11.66 -14.73 16.40
CA ASN A 201 -12.89 -15.17 17.04
C ASN A 201 -14.02 -14.13 16.92
N GLY A 202 -14.05 -13.43 15.80
CA GLY A 202 -14.99 -12.36 15.50
C GLY A 202 -16.38 -12.82 15.11
N ILE A 203 -17.11 -11.95 14.41
CA ILE A 203 -18.50 -12.18 14.01
C ILE A 203 -18.68 -13.33 13.01
N GLY A 204 -17.61 -13.71 12.29
CA GLY A 204 -17.68 -14.69 11.20
C GLY A 204 -18.45 -14.16 9.99
N MET A 205 -18.67 -15.04 9.02
CA MET A 205 -19.35 -14.76 7.74
C MET A 205 -20.45 -15.79 7.47
N SER A 206 -21.53 -15.35 6.80
CA SER A 206 -22.55 -16.26 6.28
C SER A 206 -21.99 -17.17 5.19
N PRO A 207 -22.55 -18.38 4.99
CA PRO A 207 -22.10 -19.27 3.90
C PRO A 207 -22.16 -18.61 2.53
N GLU A 208 -23.21 -17.81 2.28
CA GLU A 208 -23.44 -17.10 1.03
C GLU A 208 -22.37 -16.04 0.79
N PHE A 209 -22.00 -15.26 1.82
CA PHE A 209 -20.96 -14.23 1.71
C PHE A 209 -19.57 -14.84 1.62
N ARG A 210 -19.30 -15.96 2.30
CA ARG A 210 -18.03 -16.67 2.24
C ARG A 210 -17.66 -17.09 0.82
N GLU A 211 -18.64 -17.51 0.00
CA GLU A 211 -18.41 -17.86 -1.41
C GLU A 211 -18.03 -16.67 -2.28
N GLN A 212 -18.42 -15.45 -1.86
CA GLN A 212 -18.24 -14.22 -2.60
C GLN A 212 -17.22 -13.25 -1.96
N VAL A 213 -16.54 -13.65 -0.88
CA VAL A 213 -15.65 -12.77 -0.12
C VAL A 213 -14.49 -12.20 -0.94
N PHE A 214 -14.08 -12.91 -2.00
CA PHE A 214 -13.04 -12.49 -2.93
C PHE A 214 -13.58 -11.76 -4.17
N ASP A 215 -14.89 -11.67 -4.33
CA ASP A 215 -15.48 -10.90 -5.42
C ASP A 215 -15.35 -9.41 -5.13
N SER A 216 -14.97 -8.65 -6.17
CA SER A 216 -14.81 -7.21 -6.05
C SER A 216 -16.12 -6.56 -5.64
N PHE A 217 -16.05 -5.61 -4.67
CA PHE A 217 -17.18 -4.78 -4.22
C PHE A 217 -18.26 -5.50 -3.42
N THR A 218 -18.01 -6.73 -3.02
CA THR A 218 -18.97 -7.51 -2.22
C THR A 218 -18.83 -7.16 -0.74
N ARG A 219 -19.96 -6.94 -0.07
CA ARG A 219 -20.04 -6.64 1.36
C ARG A 219 -21.21 -7.40 1.98
N GLU A 220 -21.06 -7.86 3.20
CA GLU A 220 -22.15 -8.46 3.95
C GLU A 220 -23.10 -7.38 4.48
N HIS A 221 -24.39 -7.47 4.17
CA HIS A 221 -25.39 -6.45 4.51
C HIS A 221 -25.48 -6.17 6.01
N THR A 222 -25.38 -7.19 6.85
CA THR A 222 -25.46 -7.10 8.32
C THR A 222 -24.34 -6.24 8.93
N VAL A 223 -23.18 -6.20 8.28
CA VAL A 223 -22.00 -5.42 8.73
C VAL A 223 -22.16 -3.94 8.37
N THR A 224 -22.80 -3.66 7.24
CA THR A 224 -23.06 -2.29 6.78
C THR A 224 -24.05 -1.57 7.70
N GLU A 225 -25.04 -2.28 8.25
CA GLU A 225 -26.01 -1.74 9.22
C GLU A 225 -25.35 -1.38 10.56
N ASN A 226 -24.28 -2.06 10.95
CA ASN A 226 -23.54 -1.81 12.19
C ASN A 226 -22.45 -0.72 12.06
N GLY A 227 -22.37 -0.02 10.92
CA GLY A 227 -21.44 1.10 10.72
C GLY A 227 -19.96 0.70 10.52
N ILE A 228 -19.67 -0.60 10.34
CA ILE A 228 -18.31 -1.09 10.06
C ILE A 228 -18.04 -0.96 8.55
N GLY A 229 -17.58 0.22 8.13
CA GLY A 229 -17.31 0.55 6.73
C GLY A 229 -16.12 -0.23 6.11
N GLY A 230 -16.07 -0.30 4.78
CA GLY A 230 -14.94 -0.87 4.02
C GLY A 230 -15.22 -0.80 2.52
N THR A 231 -14.20 -0.83 1.67
CA THR A 231 -14.30 -0.68 0.21
C THR A 231 -14.93 -1.88 -0.49
N GLY A 232 -14.83 -3.07 0.12
CA GLY A 232 -15.11 -4.34 -0.54
C GLY A 232 -14.09 -4.71 -1.62
N LEU A 233 -12.96 -3.99 -1.70
CA LEU A 233 -11.86 -4.25 -2.63
C LEU A 233 -10.72 -5.03 -1.99
N GLY A 234 -10.47 -4.84 -0.70
CA GLY A 234 -9.29 -5.38 -0.04
C GLY A 234 -9.11 -6.88 -0.23
N MET A 235 -10.16 -7.69 -0.09
CA MET A 235 -10.06 -9.14 -0.27
C MET A 235 -9.92 -9.57 -1.74
N ALA A 236 -10.54 -8.85 -2.68
CA ALA A 236 -10.34 -9.05 -4.11
C ALA A 236 -8.89 -8.71 -4.53
N ILE A 237 -8.35 -7.59 -4.05
CA ILE A 237 -6.94 -7.21 -4.25
C ILE A 237 -6.02 -8.28 -3.66
N THR A 238 -6.29 -8.74 -2.42
CA THR A 238 -5.54 -9.82 -1.76
C THR A 238 -5.51 -11.09 -2.61
N LYS A 239 -6.65 -11.54 -3.11
CA LYS A 239 -6.75 -12.72 -3.98
C LYS A 239 -5.91 -12.56 -5.24
N ASN A 240 -6.05 -11.43 -5.94
CA ASN A 240 -5.29 -11.14 -7.16
C ASN A 240 -3.77 -11.12 -6.89
N ILE A 241 -3.33 -10.50 -5.80
CA ILE A 241 -1.90 -10.48 -5.43
C ILE A 241 -1.39 -11.90 -5.15
N VAL A 242 -2.14 -12.70 -4.38
CA VAL A 242 -1.77 -14.09 -4.09
C VAL A 242 -1.68 -14.92 -5.37
N ASP A 243 -2.62 -14.73 -6.31
CA ASP A 243 -2.60 -15.42 -7.61
C ASP A 243 -1.39 -14.98 -8.46
N MET A 244 -1.03 -13.69 -8.46
CA MET A 244 0.16 -13.18 -9.14
C MET A 244 1.47 -13.72 -8.52
N LEU A 245 1.50 -13.96 -7.20
CA LEU A 245 2.61 -14.60 -6.51
C LEU A 245 2.66 -16.13 -6.72
N GLY A 246 1.71 -16.70 -7.49
CA GLY A 246 1.61 -18.13 -7.74
C GLY A 246 1.12 -18.95 -6.55
N GLY A 247 0.49 -18.29 -5.57
CA GLY A 247 -0.02 -18.90 -4.36
C GLY A 247 -1.51 -19.25 -4.39
N THR A 248 -2.01 -19.66 -3.23
CA THR A 248 -3.44 -19.91 -3.01
C THR A 248 -3.90 -19.26 -1.71
N ILE A 249 -5.14 -18.79 -1.69
CA ILE A 249 -5.80 -18.28 -0.48
C ILE A 249 -7.09 -19.05 -0.25
N GLN A 250 -7.33 -19.44 1.01
CA GLN A 250 -8.53 -20.14 1.45
C GLN A 250 -9.15 -19.42 2.64
N VAL A 251 -10.46 -19.59 2.85
CA VAL A 251 -11.20 -19.03 3.96
C VAL A 251 -12.12 -20.05 4.59
N GLU A 252 -12.03 -20.16 5.91
CA GLU A 252 -12.96 -20.92 6.75
C GLU A 252 -13.64 -19.93 7.71
N SER A 253 -14.96 -19.93 7.73
CA SER A 253 -15.72 -18.98 8.57
C SER A 253 -17.09 -19.53 8.91
N GLU A 254 -17.52 -19.24 10.13
CA GLU A 254 -18.86 -19.57 10.64
C GLU A 254 -19.37 -18.39 11.47
N VAL A 255 -20.62 -18.00 11.27
CA VAL A 255 -21.24 -16.88 11.99
C VAL A 255 -21.15 -17.10 13.51
N GLY A 256 -20.60 -16.12 14.22
CA GLY A 256 -20.42 -16.14 15.67
C GLY A 256 -19.24 -16.98 16.18
N ARG A 257 -18.45 -17.58 15.27
CA ARG A 257 -17.25 -18.36 15.64
C ARG A 257 -15.95 -17.73 15.15
N GLY A 258 -16.06 -16.76 14.22
CA GLY A 258 -14.92 -16.07 13.64
C GLY A 258 -14.52 -16.58 12.27
N THR A 259 -13.34 -16.16 11.82
CA THR A 259 -12.80 -16.44 10.48
C THR A 259 -11.36 -16.89 10.56
N GLU A 260 -10.96 -17.78 9.65
CA GLU A 260 -9.58 -18.16 9.41
C GLU A 260 -9.28 -18.01 7.91
N PHE A 261 -8.33 -17.12 7.59
CA PHE A 261 -7.76 -17.02 6.25
C PHE A 261 -6.42 -17.73 6.22
N THR A 262 -6.21 -18.58 5.22
CA THR A 262 -4.95 -19.29 5.00
C THR A 262 -4.40 -18.94 3.62
N VAL A 263 -3.20 -18.36 3.58
CA VAL A 263 -2.44 -18.05 2.36
C VAL A 263 -1.27 -19.02 2.26
N MET A 264 -1.10 -19.64 1.10
CA MET A 264 0.01 -20.56 0.82
C MET A 264 0.79 -20.05 -0.38
N LEU A 265 2.10 -19.85 -0.21
CA LEU A 265 3.01 -19.37 -1.26
C LEU A 265 4.16 -20.34 -1.43
N GLU A 266 4.43 -20.77 -2.66
CA GLU A 266 5.66 -21.51 -3.00
C GLU A 266 6.77 -20.49 -3.26
N CYS A 267 7.78 -20.45 -2.38
CA CYS A 267 8.90 -19.51 -2.44
C CYS A 267 10.22 -20.23 -2.65
N GLU A 268 11.13 -19.65 -3.43
CA GLU A 268 12.51 -20.10 -3.47
C GLU A 268 13.21 -19.74 -2.16
N ILE A 269 14.07 -20.64 -1.67
CA ILE A 269 14.84 -20.43 -0.45
C ILE A 269 16.10 -19.65 -0.83
N SER A 270 16.36 -18.54 -0.16
CA SER A 270 17.66 -17.87 -0.27
C SER A 270 18.70 -18.75 0.44
N GLY A 271 19.73 -19.20 -0.27
CA GLY A 271 20.68 -20.24 0.16
C GLY A 271 21.51 -19.95 1.43
N THR A 272 21.02 -19.12 2.32
CA THR A 272 21.59 -18.84 3.64
C THR A 272 20.93 -19.78 4.66
N THR A 273 21.54 -20.92 4.91
CA THR A 273 21.21 -21.74 6.08
C THR A 273 21.45 -20.94 7.34
N VAL A 274 20.42 -20.83 8.17
CA VAL A 274 20.49 -20.22 9.50
C VAL A 274 21.65 -20.82 10.28
N LYS A 275 22.67 -20.01 10.55
CA LYS A 275 23.56 -20.28 11.68
C LYS A 275 22.80 -19.85 12.92
N GLU A 276 22.53 -20.82 13.79
CA GLU A 276 22.11 -20.55 15.16
C GLU A 276 23.09 -19.56 15.78
N GLU A 277 22.72 -18.30 15.91
CA GLU A 277 23.30 -17.41 16.90
C GLU A 277 22.34 -17.34 18.07
N PRO A 278 22.86 -17.54 19.30
CA PRO A 278 22.03 -17.58 20.49
C PRO A 278 21.55 -16.19 20.85
N ASP A 279 20.28 -16.11 21.23
CA ASP A 279 19.66 -15.08 22.07
C ASP A 279 20.13 -13.64 21.83
N SER A 280 19.51 -12.96 20.91
CA SER A 280 19.39 -11.52 21.04
C SER A 280 18.14 -11.20 21.86
N GLU A 281 18.37 -11.00 23.15
CA GLU A 281 17.44 -10.34 24.07
C GLU A 281 16.65 -9.26 23.36
N GLN A 282 15.36 -9.32 23.55
CA GLN A 282 14.36 -8.29 23.26
C GLN A 282 14.94 -6.90 23.47
N ARG A 283 15.34 -6.25 22.40
CA ARG A 283 15.52 -4.82 22.36
C ARG A 283 14.32 -4.21 21.64
N GLU A 284 13.23 -4.00 22.41
CA GLU A 284 12.38 -2.86 22.10
C GLU A 284 13.32 -1.63 22.08
N PRO A 285 13.44 -0.90 20.98
CA PRO A 285 14.01 0.43 21.07
C PRO A 285 13.02 1.24 21.89
N LEU A 286 13.35 1.45 23.16
CA LEU A 286 12.61 2.30 24.07
C LEU A 286 12.20 3.57 23.32
N LYS A 287 10.94 3.98 23.41
CA LYS A 287 10.41 5.24 22.84
C LYS A 287 11.40 6.41 23.06
N ASN A 288 12.16 6.37 24.13
CA ASN A 288 13.23 7.29 24.45
C ASN A 288 14.45 7.27 23.50
N GLU A 289 14.76 6.14 22.87
CA GLU A 289 15.89 6.04 21.94
C GLU A 289 15.53 6.61 20.57
N LYS A 290 14.33 6.28 20.05
CA LYS A 290 13.81 6.90 18.81
C LYS A 290 13.67 8.41 18.97
N GLN A 291 13.21 8.90 20.12
CA GLN A 291 13.14 10.35 20.38
C GLN A 291 14.53 11.00 20.47
N LYS A 292 15.54 10.32 21.04
CA LYS A 292 16.92 10.82 21.08
C LYS A 292 17.55 10.87 19.69
N ILE A 293 17.39 9.83 18.89
CA ILE A 293 17.86 9.77 17.50
C ILE A 293 17.19 10.89 16.68
N ARG A 294 15.87 11.04 16.80
CA ARG A 294 15.12 12.11 16.14
C ARG A 294 15.66 13.50 16.52
N ALA A 295 15.88 13.76 17.82
CA ALA A 295 16.43 15.02 18.30
C ALA A 295 17.87 15.25 17.84
N GLU A 296 18.67 14.20 17.68
CA GLU A 296 20.06 14.30 17.18
C GLU A 296 20.08 14.63 15.67
N ILE A 297 19.22 13.98 14.88
CA ILE A 297 19.08 14.26 13.45
C ILE A 297 18.57 15.70 13.26
N GLN A 298 17.53 16.08 13.98
CA GLN A 298 16.98 17.43 13.93
C GLN A 298 18.05 18.50 14.22
N ARG A 299 18.86 18.33 15.28
CA ARG A 299 19.98 19.24 15.60
C ARG A 299 21.05 19.31 14.51
N ARG A 300 21.30 18.22 13.81
CA ARG A 300 22.31 18.17 12.72
C ARG A 300 21.87 18.96 11.50
N TYR A 301 20.57 18.93 11.21
CA TYR A 301 20.01 19.58 10.02
C TYR A 301 19.39 20.95 10.33
N GLU A 302 19.36 21.37 11.59
CA GLU A 302 18.89 22.69 12.00
C GLU A 302 19.65 23.81 11.28
N GLY A 303 18.88 24.69 10.59
CA GLY A 303 19.43 25.80 9.81
C GLY A 303 20.06 25.39 8.46
N LYS A 304 19.99 24.10 8.06
CA LYS A 304 20.39 23.68 6.72
C LYS A 304 19.45 24.25 5.68
N LYS A 305 20.04 24.81 4.60
CA LYS A 305 19.28 25.44 3.56
C LYS A 305 18.88 24.45 2.48
N VAL A 306 17.59 24.36 2.24
CA VAL A 306 16.95 23.39 1.36
C VAL A 306 16.25 24.07 0.21
N LEU A 307 16.38 23.53 -1.00
CA LEU A 307 15.59 23.91 -2.17
C LEU A 307 14.45 22.88 -2.34
N LEU A 308 13.21 23.33 -2.16
CA LEU A 308 12.01 22.51 -2.43
C LEU A 308 11.49 22.85 -3.84
N VAL A 309 11.37 21.81 -4.67
CA VAL A 309 10.88 21.91 -6.04
C VAL A 309 9.55 21.16 -6.12
N GLU A 310 8.44 21.89 -6.22
CA GLU A 310 7.07 21.35 -6.17
C GLU A 310 6.14 22.29 -6.95
N ASP A 311 5.42 21.79 -7.93
CA ASP A 311 4.55 22.59 -8.79
C ASP A 311 3.20 22.95 -8.14
N ASN A 312 2.67 22.07 -7.30
CA ASN A 312 1.41 22.27 -6.62
C ASN A 312 1.55 23.17 -5.38
N GLU A 313 0.87 24.31 -5.38
CA GLU A 313 0.92 25.32 -4.31
C GLU A 313 0.60 24.76 -2.93
N LEU A 314 -0.46 23.95 -2.82
CA LEU A 314 -0.88 23.34 -1.55
C LEU A 314 0.17 22.33 -1.03
N ASN A 315 0.69 21.48 -1.92
CA ASN A 315 1.74 20.52 -1.55
C ASN A 315 3.01 21.25 -1.11
N ARG A 316 3.35 22.34 -1.81
CA ARG A 316 4.50 23.19 -1.49
C ARG A 316 4.37 23.82 -0.11
N GLU A 317 3.18 24.36 0.22
CA GLU A 317 2.89 24.95 1.53
C GLU A 317 3.00 23.88 2.66
N ILE A 318 2.39 22.72 2.46
CA ILE A 318 2.45 21.62 3.45
C ILE A 318 3.89 21.12 3.64
N ALA A 319 4.63 20.90 2.54
CA ALA A 319 6.00 20.43 2.59
C ALA A 319 6.92 21.43 3.31
N THR A 320 6.78 22.72 3.00
CA THR A 320 7.53 23.81 3.65
C THR A 320 7.26 23.81 5.16
N ALA A 321 5.99 23.80 5.57
CA ALA A 321 5.63 23.80 6.99
C ALA A 321 6.22 22.59 7.74
N ILE A 322 6.19 21.39 7.15
CA ILE A 322 6.76 20.19 7.76
C ILE A 322 8.30 20.31 7.86
N MET A 323 8.97 20.81 6.83
CA MET A 323 10.42 20.96 6.80
C MET A 323 10.90 22.05 7.79
N GLU A 324 10.18 23.15 7.89
CA GLU A 324 10.45 24.21 8.86
C GLU A 324 10.24 23.72 10.31
N GLU A 325 9.22 22.90 10.56
CA GLU A 325 8.98 22.29 11.89
C GLU A 325 10.16 21.43 12.37
N ILE A 326 10.87 20.78 11.46
CA ILE A 326 12.07 20.00 11.79
C ILE A 326 13.36 20.83 11.77
N GLY A 327 13.27 22.15 11.53
CA GLY A 327 14.38 23.11 11.64
C GLY A 327 15.15 23.39 10.36
N LEU A 328 14.63 23.01 9.18
CA LEU A 328 15.22 23.32 7.87
C LEU A 328 14.85 24.75 7.44
N ASP A 329 15.76 25.43 6.73
CA ASP A 329 15.50 26.73 6.06
C ASP A 329 15.13 26.45 4.58
N VAL A 330 13.89 26.71 4.18
CA VAL A 330 13.33 26.24 2.90
C VAL A 330 13.09 27.39 1.94
N ASP A 331 13.76 27.33 0.77
CA ASP A 331 13.39 28.15 -0.40
C ASP A 331 12.62 27.25 -1.39
N CYS A 332 11.57 27.78 -2.03
CA CYS A 332 10.71 27.03 -2.93
C CYS A 332 10.81 27.51 -4.37
N VAL A 333 10.68 26.58 -5.32
CA VAL A 333 10.48 26.83 -6.75
C VAL A 333 9.39 25.92 -7.32
N GLU A 334 8.83 26.31 -8.48
CA GLU A 334 7.62 25.67 -9.02
C GLU A 334 7.90 24.58 -10.05
N ASP A 335 9.07 24.55 -10.66
CA ASP A 335 9.41 23.54 -11.67
C ASP A 335 10.91 23.24 -11.76
N GLY A 336 11.24 22.19 -12.51
CA GLY A 336 12.64 21.74 -12.70
C GLY A 336 13.50 22.79 -13.40
N THR A 337 12.94 23.63 -14.27
CA THR A 337 13.68 24.68 -14.99
C THR A 337 14.18 25.75 -14.01
N ASP A 338 13.35 26.16 -13.07
CA ASP A 338 13.72 27.12 -12.05
C ASP A 338 14.79 26.54 -11.11
N ALA A 339 14.68 25.27 -10.74
CA ALA A 339 15.68 24.60 -9.94
C ALA A 339 17.06 24.58 -10.66
N VAL A 340 17.11 24.22 -11.94
CA VAL A 340 18.34 24.21 -12.75
C VAL A 340 18.91 25.63 -12.87
N ASN A 341 18.09 26.64 -13.11
CA ASN A 341 18.51 28.03 -13.20
C ASN A 341 19.18 28.51 -11.91
N ILE A 342 18.56 28.26 -10.76
CA ILE A 342 19.12 28.61 -9.46
C ILE A 342 20.43 27.86 -9.23
N MET A 343 20.46 26.54 -9.45
CA MET A 343 21.67 25.73 -9.23
C MET A 343 22.81 26.08 -10.18
N SER A 344 22.53 26.63 -11.36
CA SER A 344 23.52 27.12 -12.32
C SER A 344 24.09 28.49 -11.94
N SER A 345 23.47 29.20 -11.05
CA SER A 345 23.88 30.53 -10.58
C SER A 345 24.76 30.46 -9.32
N ALA A 346 25.32 31.59 -8.92
CA ALA A 346 26.07 31.68 -7.67
C ALA A 346 25.20 31.40 -6.43
N GLU A 347 23.89 31.57 -6.54
CA GLU A 347 22.92 31.30 -5.47
C GLU A 347 22.78 29.79 -5.18
N GLY A 348 23.02 28.91 -6.14
CA GLY A 348 22.93 27.47 -5.95
C GLY A 348 23.88 26.94 -4.86
N ARG A 349 25.00 27.66 -4.60
CA ARG A 349 25.96 27.29 -3.56
C ARG A 349 25.46 27.43 -2.12
N LYS A 350 24.35 28.15 -1.90
CA LYS A 350 23.78 28.32 -0.56
C LYS A 350 23.04 27.10 -0.05
N TYR A 351 22.58 26.21 -0.95
CA TYR A 351 21.80 25.03 -0.60
C TYR A 351 22.68 23.86 -0.17
N ASP A 352 22.17 23.11 0.78
CA ASP A 352 22.76 21.89 1.31
C ASP A 352 22.07 20.62 0.75
N LEU A 353 20.80 20.76 0.28
CA LEU A 353 19.96 19.64 -0.11
C LEU A 353 18.83 20.14 -1.04
N ILE A 354 18.36 19.26 -1.95
CA ILE A 354 17.19 19.50 -2.80
C ILE A 354 16.15 18.43 -2.53
N PHE A 355 14.89 18.82 -2.28
CA PHE A 355 13.72 17.95 -2.42
C PHE A 355 13.08 18.23 -3.77
N MET A 356 12.99 17.22 -4.62
CA MET A 356 12.61 17.34 -6.03
C MET A 356 11.37 16.51 -6.32
N ASP A 357 10.26 17.16 -6.64
CA ASP A 357 9.13 16.42 -7.22
C ASP A 357 9.52 15.85 -8.59
N ILE A 358 9.06 14.64 -8.85
CA ILE A 358 9.31 13.95 -10.12
C ILE A 358 8.36 14.44 -11.20
N GLN A 359 7.08 14.58 -10.87
CA GLN A 359 6.02 14.89 -11.83
C GLN A 359 5.69 16.37 -11.82
N MET A 360 6.38 17.14 -12.64
CA MET A 360 6.15 18.57 -12.79
C MET A 360 5.96 18.95 -14.27
N PRO A 361 5.16 20.01 -14.56
CA PRO A 361 5.05 20.57 -15.90
C PRO A 361 6.40 21.17 -16.36
N LYS A 362 6.56 21.40 -17.67
CA LYS A 362 7.74 21.95 -18.35
C LYS A 362 8.98 21.05 -18.25
N MET A 363 9.56 20.84 -17.06
CA MET A 363 10.72 19.99 -16.85
C MET A 363 10.47 19.08 -15.65
N ASP A 364 10.49 17.76 -15.88
CA ASP A 364 10.34 16.75 -14.83
C ASP A 364 11.58 16.66 -13.93
N GLY A 365 11.43 16.12 -12.71
CA GLY A 365 12.50 16.04 -11.73
C GLY A 365 13.68 15.18 -12.17
N TYR A 366 13.46 14.16 -12.99
CA TYR A 366 14.56 13.34 -13.55
C TYR A 366 15.43 14.12 -14.51
N THR A 367 14.82 14.93 -15.38
CA THR A 367 15.51 15.78 -16.34
C THR A 367 16.27 16.90 -15.61
N ALA A 368 15.61 17.59 -14.67
CA ALA A 368 16.24 18.60 -13.83
C ALA A 368 17.45 18.06 -13.08
N THR A 369 17.35 16.86 -12.49
CA THR A 369 18.46 16.22 -11.80
C THR A 369 19.63 15.94 -12.75
N ARG A 370 19.39 15.39 -13.94
CA ARG A 370 20.45 15.14 -14.93
C ARG A 370 21.16 16.44 -15.32
N GLU A 371 20.43 17.53 -15.55
CA GLU A 371 21.03 18.83 -15.86
C GLU A 371 21.85 19.37 -14.70
N ILE A 372 21.35 19.31 -13.46
CA ILE A 372 22.10 19.72 -12.27
C ILE A 372 23.41 18.92 -12.13
N ARG A 373 23.40 17.61 -12.41
CA ARG A 373 24.60 16.75 -12.36
C ARG A 373 25.67 17.09 -13.40
N THR A 374 25.31 17.83 -14.46
CA THR A 374 26.25 18.27 -15.51
C THR A 374 26.85 19.68 -15.27
N LEU A 375 26.46 20.34 -14.17
CA LEU A 375 26.97 21.68 -13.86
C LEU A 375 28.48 21.70 -13.61
N ASN A 376 29.13 22.77 -14.00
CA ASN A 376 30.59 22.92 -13.84
C ASN A 376 31.02 23.11 -12.37
N ASP A 377 30.13 23.59 -11.51
CA ASP A 377 30.40 23.76 -10.08
C ASP A 377 30.21 22.44 -9.33
N PRO A 378 31.31 21.86 -8.78
CA PRO A 378 31.25 20.57 -8.10
C PRO A 378 30.32 20.57 -6.89
N LYS A 379 30.14 21.70 -6.19
CA LYS A 379 29.23 21.79 -5.05
C LYS A 379 27.77 21.65 -5.50
N CYS A 380 27.40 22.35 -6.57
CA CYS A 380 26.06 22.29 -7.14
C CYS A 380 25.80 20.94 -7.84
N ALA A 381 26.79 20.43 -8.60
CA ALA A 381 26.66 19.16 -9.32
C ALA A 381 26.51 17.94 -8.39
N ASN A 382 27.12 17.96 -7.21
CA ASN A 382 27.09 16.86 -6.25
C ASN A 382 26.12 17.09 -5.07
N ILE A 383 25.29 18.14 -5.11
CA ILE A 383 24.31 18.40 -4.06
C ILE A 383 23.40 17.18 -3.87
N PRO A 384 23.13 16.76 -2.61
CA PRO A 384 22.16 15.71 -2.37
C PRO A 384 20.76 16.08 -2.92
N ILE A 385 20.13 15.14 -3.63
CA ILE A 385 18.78 15.30 -4.18
C ILE A 385 17.91 14.16 -3.70
N ILE A 386 16.82 14.48 -3.04
CA ILE A 386 15.78 13.53 -2.61
C ILE A 386 14.59 13.67 -3.55
N ALA A 387 14.24 12.57 -4.22
CA ALA A 387 13.02 12.50 -5.03
C ALA A 387 11.77 12.53 -4.16
N MET A 388 10.76 13.29 -4.54
CA MET A 388 9.40 13.19 -4.02
C MET A 388 8.50 12.56 -5.08
N THR A 389 7.86 11.43 -4.78
CA THR A 389 7.05 10.67 -5.73
C THR A 389 5.62 10.49 -5.25
N ALA A 390 4.66 10.42 -6.16
CA ALA A 390 3.28 10.06 -5.81
C ALA A 390 3.16 8.60 -5.34
N ASN A 391 4.15 7.75 -5.67
CA ASN A 391 4.13 6.32 -5.37
C ASN A 391 5.51 5.85 -4.86
N ALA A 392 5.51 4.89 -3.94
CA ALA A 392 6.71 4.28 -3.36
C ALA A 392 7.26 3.08 -4.18
N PHE A 393 7.01 3.03 -5.52
CA PHE A 393 7.43 1.86 -6.29
C PHE A 393 8.93 1.81 -6.53
N GLU A 394 9.46 0.60 -6.49
CA GLU A 394 10.86 0.29 -6.73
C GLU A 394 11.32 0.75 -8.14
N GLU A 395 10.42 0.75 -9.15
CA GLU A 395 10.72 1.27 -10.49
C GLU A 395 11.03 2.77 -10.47
N ASP A 396 10.27 3.55 -9.69
CA ASP A 396 10.49 4.99 -9.57
C ASP A 396 11.76 5.28 -8.78
N ARG A 397 12.06 4.46 -7.77
CA ARG A 397 13.34 4.48 -7.06
C ARG A 397 14.52 4.20 -7.99
N LYS A 398 14.44 3.13 -8.79
CA LYS A 398 15.51 2.79 -9.78
C LYS A 398 15.71 3.90 -10.80
N LYS A 399 14.64 4.53 -11.29
CA LYS A 399 14.71 5.68 -12.20
C LYS A 399 15.34 6.90 -11.52
N ALA A 400 14.97 7.20 -10.26
CA ALA A 400 15.54 8.29 -9.49
C ALA A 400 17.06 8.12 -9.28
N ILE A 401 17.50 6.95 -8.85
CA ILE A 401 18.93 6.64 -8.70
C ILE A 401 19.67 6.72 -10.05
N LYS A 402 19.07 6.19 -11.13
CA LYS A 402 19.65 6.26 -12.48
C LYS A 402 19.75 7.69 -13.01
N ALA A 403 18.84 8.57 -12.59
CA ALA A 403 18.92 10.01 -12.91
C ALA A 403 19.99 10.75 -12.09
N GLY A 404 20.54 10.14 -11.03
CA GLY A 404 21.54 10.72 -10.16
C GLY A 404 21.00 11.27 -8.84
N MET A 405 19.77 10.90 -8.42
CA MET A 405 19.22 11.24 -7.12
C MET A 405 19.79 10.33 -6.02
N ASN A 406 19.82 10.81 -4.78
CA ASN A 406 20.46 10.13 -3.65
C ASN A 406 19.48 9.30 -2.81
N ALA A 407 18.21 9.73 -2.74
CA ALA A 407 17.15 9.06 -2.03
C ALA A 407 15.79 9.35 -2.67
N HIS A 408 14.74 8.67 -2.20
CA HIS A 408 13.37 8.96 -2.62
C HIS A 408 12.42 8.84 -1.43
N ILE A 409 11.37 9.66 -1.44
CA ILE A 409 10.26 9.63 -0.48
C ILE A 409 8.93 9.62 -1.23
N ALA A 410 7.96 8.88 -0.69
CA ALA A 410 6.60 8.87 -1.23
C ALA A 410 5.78 10.01 -0.62
N LYS A 411 4.93 10.65 -1.40
CA LYS A 411 3.89 11.56 -0.92
C LYS A 411 2.70 10.73 -0.38
N PRO A 412 2.03 11.16 0.71
CA PRO A 412 2.24 12.41 1.43
C PRO A 412 3.48 12.36 2.32
N ILE A 413 4.25 13.44 2.30
CA ILE A 413 5.44 13.59 3.14
C ILE A 413 5.07 13.83 4.61
N SER A 414 5.91 13.33 5.52
CA SER A 414 5.80 13.57 6.96
C SER A 414 7.17 13.84 7.56
N ALA A 415 7.21 14.47 8.73
CA ALA A 415 8.45 14.76 9.44
C ALA A 415 9.29 13.49 9.67
N ASP A 416 8.65 12.38 10.04
CA ASP A 416 9.33 11.12 10.31
C ASP A 416 9.99 10.54 9.06
N ILE A 417 9.29 10.54 7.91
CA ILE A 417 9.83 10.07 6.62
C ILE A 417 11.01 10.91 6.17
N ILE A 418 10.94 12.24 6.34
CA ILE A 418 12.05 13.14 6.01
C ILE A 418 13.27 12.81 6.89
N LEU A 419 13.10 12.77 8.21
CA LEU A 419 14.18 12.50 9.16
C LEU A 419 14.85 11.14 8.91
N GLU A 420 14.07 10.09 8.66
CA GLU A 420 14.57 8.75 8.33
C GLU A 420 15.44 8.73 7.06
N ASN A 421 15.01 9.45 6.00
CA ASN A 421 15.79 9.53 4.77
C ASN A 421 17.06 10.40 4.95
N LEU A 422 17.00 11.46 5.74
CA LEU A 422 18.17 12.26 6.09
C LEU A 422 19.20 11.44 6.89
N GLU A 423 18.77 10.50 7.73
CA GLU A 423 19.66 9.58 8.45
C GLU A 423 20.36 8.60 7.51
N ARG A 424 19.63 8.02 6.54
CA ARG A 424 20.16 7.06 5.55
C ARG A 424 21.18 7.66 4.57
N MET A 425 21.20 8.97 4.44
CA MET A 425 22.15 9.69 3.57
C MET A 425 23.50 9.99 4.23
N ARG A 426 23.78 9.31 5.31
CA ARG A 426 25.03 9.35 6.08
C ARG A 426 26.25 8.87 5.32
#